data_79aca41154d8ef5097933c07ccab13e5
#
_entry.id   79aca41154d8ef5097933c07ccab13e5
#
_cell.length_a   1.000
_cell.length_b   1.000
_cell.length_c   1.000
_cell.angle_alpha   90.00
_cell.angle_beta   90.00
_cell.angle_gamma   90.00
#
_symmetry.space_group_name_H-M   'P 1'
#
loop_
_entity.id
_entity.type
_entity.pdbx_description
1 polymer ?
#
loop_
_entity_poly.entity_id
_entity_poly.type
_entity_poly.pdbx_seq_one_letter_code
_entity_poly.pdbx_strand_id
1 'polypeptide(L)'
;MKEKRYCSFCGKPEELVSKLITGQNGACICDECLEIGYDMIKDEVVDKFEPVPLKKPAEIKAELDKYIVGQDEAKKVLSVAVYNHYKRINNAASAGRNNDDIEIEKSNILLLGPTGCGKTLLARTLAKILNVP
;
A
#
# COMPACT_ATOMS: atom_id res chain seq x y z
N MET A 1 14.91 -40.10 21.83
CA MET A 1 15.82 -38.96 21.97
C MET A 1 15.26 -37.84 21.08
N LYS A 2 14.90 -36.67 21.64
CA LYS A 2 14.50 -35.53 20.80
C LYS A 2 15.77 -35.00 20.16
N GLU A 3 15.81 -35.00 18.84
CA GLU A 3 16.90 -34.34 18.10
C GLU A 3 16.90 -32.84 18.44
N LYS A 4 18.06 -32.37 18.91
CA LYS A 4 18.21 -30.91 19.19
C LYS A 4 18.18 -30.14 17.88
N ARG A 5 17.19 -29.26 17.74
CA ARG A 5 17.06 -28.41 16.58
C ARG A 5 17.79 -27.09 16.80
N TYR A 6 18.45 -26.61 15.77
CA TYR A 6 19.23 -25.38 15.80
C TYR A 6 18.82 -24.47 14.64
N CYS A 7 18.91 -23.17 14.86
CA CYS A 7 18.72 -22.21 13.77
C CYS A 7 19.85 -22.40 12.73
N SER A 8 19.50 -22.60 11.47
CA SER A 8 20.46 -22.79 10.38
C SER A 8 21.24 -21.51 10.01
N PHE A 9 20.80 -20.35 10.48
CA PHE A 9 21.41 -19.05 10.22
C PHE A 9 22.39 -18.61 11.33
N CYS A 10 21.95 -18.63 12.59
CA CYS A 10 22.76 -18.17 13.72
C CYS A 10 23.29 -19.29 14.61
N GLY A 11 22.87 -20.54 14.41
CA GLY A 11 23.31 -21.70 15.19
C GLY A 11 22.72 -21.81 16.61
N LYS A 12 21.85 -20.89 17.03
CA LYS A 12 21.21 -20.96 18.36
C LYS A 12 20.29 -22.18 18.47
N PRO A 13 20.34 -22.92 19.58
CA PRO A 13 19.44 -24.06 19.83
C PRO A 13 18.00 -23.56 20.12
N GLU A 14 17.03 -24.42 19.88
CA GLU A 14 15.60 -24.15 20.11
C GLU A 14 15.29 -23.65 21.53
N GLU A 15 16.10 -24.05 22.51
CA GLU A 15 15.95 -23.68 23.93
C GLU A 15 16.28 -22.19 24.22
N LEU A 16 17.06 -21.55 23.35
CA LEU A 16 17.53 -20.16 23.50
C LEU A 16 16.81 -19.15 22.60
N VAL A 17 15.78 -19.57 21.88
CA VAL A 17 15.01 -18.70 20.97
C VAL A 17 13.52 -18.77 21.34
N SER A 18 12.77 -17.70 21.12
CA SER A 18 11.35 -17.67 21.45
C SER A 18 10.54 -18.58 20.53
N LYS A 19 10.96 -18.69 19.26
CA LYS A 19 10.31 -19.53 18.26
C LYS A 19 11.29 -20.02 17.21
N LEU A 20 11.19 -21.30 16.85
CA LEU A 20 11.95 -21.89 15.76
C LEU A 20 10.99 -22.39 14.68
N ILE A 21 11.11 -21.85 13.48
CA ILE A 21 10.30 -22.24 12.32
C ILE A 21 11.09 -23.28 11.53
N THR A 22 10.49 -24.44 11.31
CA THR A 22 11.09 -25.54 10.56
C THR A 22 10.56 -25.54 9.14
N GLY A 23 11.47 -25.48 8.18
CA GLY A 23 11.18 -25.58 6.75
C GLY A 23 11.32 -27.01 6.23
N GLN A 24 11.28 -27.15 4.91
CA GLN A 24 11.55 -28.43 4.24
C GLN A 24 13.02 -28.83 4.43
N ASN A 25 13.31 -30.13 4.41
CA ASN A 25 14.66 -30.68 4.54
C ASN A 25 15.37 -30.38 5.88
N GLY A 26 14.62 -30.08 6.95
CA GLY A 26 15.19 -29.86 8.28
C GLY A 26 15.85 -28.49 8.49
N ALA A 27 15.78 -27.57 7.53
CA ALA A 27 16.24 -26.20 7.71
C ALA A 27 15.37 -25.49 8.75
N CYS A 28 16.00 -24.76 9.68
CA CYS A 28 15.31 -24.03 10.73
C CYS A 28 15.76 -22.57 10.75
N ILE A 29 14.82 -21.65 11.05
CA ILE A 29 15.10 -20.24 11.27
C ILE A 29 14.46 -19.78 12.59
N CYS A 30 15.19 -19.01 13.39
CA CYS A 30 14.66 -18.46 14.63
C CYS A 30 13.98 -17.10 14.36
N ASP A 31 13.19 -16.66 15.33
CA ASP A 31 12.49 -15.37 15.35
C ASP A 31 13.45 -14.20 15.13
N GLU A 32 14.57 -14.14 15.83
CA GLU A 32 15.57 -13.07 15.67
C GLU A 32 16.13 -13.01 14.24
N CYS A 33 16.52 -14.15 13.67
CA CYS A 33 17.03 -14.18 12.29
C CYS A 33 15.96 -13.85 11.25
N LEU A 34 14.69 -14.18 11.53
CA LEU A 34 13.57 -13.84 10.68
C LEU A 34 13.32 -12.32 10.69
N GLU A 35 13.40 -11.69 11.86
CA GLU A 35 13.23 -10.24 12.00
C GLU A 35 14.34 -9.48 11.27
N ILE A 36 15.61 -9.87 11.47
CA ILE A 36 16.75 -9.29 10.75
C ILE A 36 16.59 -9.47 9.22
N GLY A 37 16.22 -10.66 8.78
CA GLY A 37 16.01 -10.94 7.35
C GLY A 37 14.85 -10.15 6.76
N TYR A 38 13.77 -9.96 7.52
CA TYR A 38 12.63 -9.13 7.13
C TYR A 38 13.04 -7.66 6.98
N ASP A 39 13.80 -7.12 7.93
CA ASP A 39 14.27 -5.72 7.87
C ASP A 39 15.20 -5.49 6.67
N MET A 40 16.12 -6.41 6.39
CA MET A 40 16.99 -6.33 5.21
C MET A 40 16.19 -6.31 3.89
N ILE A 41 15.17 -7.17 3.78
CA ILE A 41 14.31 -7.22 2.58
C ILE A 41 13.43 -5.97 2.50
N LYS A 42 12.93 -5.50 3.63
CA LYS A 42 12.08 -4.32 3.72
C LYS A 42 12.80 -3.07 3.22
N ASP A 43 14.07 -2.89 3.60
CA ASP A 43 14.88 -1.76 3.15
C ASP A 43 15.09 -1.79 1.62
N GLU A 44 15.37 -2.96 1.04
CA GLU A 44 15.50 -3.10 -0.40
C GLU A 44 14.18 -2.88 -1.17
N VAL A 45 13.03 -3.27 -0.58
CA VAL A 45 11.70 -3.08 -1.19
C VAL A 45 11.27 -1.63 -1.11
N VAL A 46 11.60 -0.94 -0.01
CA VAL A 46 11.27 0.49 0.16
C VAL A 46 12.08 1.37 -0.79
N ASP A 47 13.35 1.02 -1.09
CA ASP A 47 14.16 1.75 -2.06
C ASP A 47 13.66 1.62 -3.51
N LYS A 48 12.88 0.57 -3.81
CA LYS A 48 12.25 0.37 -5.14
C LYS A 48 10.85 0.97 -5.25
N PHE A 49 10.27 1.45 -4.15
CA PHE A 49 8.97 2.11 -4.17
C PHE A 49 9.14 3.58 -4.57
N GLU A 50 8.99 3.86 -5.85
CA GLU A 50 8.84 5.23 -6.33
C GLU A 50 7.48 5.77 -5.86
N PRO A 51 7.46 6.86 -5.06
CA PRO A 51 6.19 7.42 -4.63
C PRO A 51 5.41 7.89 -5.85
N VAL A 52 4.15 7.45 -5.96
CA VAL A 52 3.27 7.87 -7.05
C VAL A 52 3.14 9.40 -7.01
N PRO A 53 3.41 10.12 -8.11
CA PRO A 53 3.32 11.56 -8.14
C PRO A 53 1.90 11.99 -7.81
N LEU A 54 1.73 12.62 -6.65
CA LEU A 54 0.43 12.97 -6.10
C LEU A 54 -0.04 14.31 -6.65
N LYS A 55 -0.92 14.29 -7.66
CA LYS A 55 -1.61 15.49 -8.14
C LYS A 55 -2.55 16.02 -7.06
N LYS A 56 -2.60 17.34 -6.86
CA LYS A 56 -3.54 17.95 -5.92
C LYS A 56 -4.99 17.75 -6.36
N PRO A 57 -5.96 17.68 -5.44
CA PRO A 57 -7.38 17.49 -5.78
C PRO A 57 -7.91 18.52 -6.80
N ALA A 58 -7.45 19.76 -6.71
CA ALA A 58 -7.81 20.81 -7.66
C ALA A 58 -7.30 20.52 -9.09
N GLU A 59 -6.11 19.95 -9.21
CA GLU A 59 -5.52 19.57 -10.50
C GLU A 59 -6.26 18.37 -11.12
N ILE A 60 -6.60 17.37 -10.29
CA ILE A 60 -7.39 16.21 -10.74
C ILE A 60 -8.77 16.68 -11.22
N LYS A 61 -9.43 17.58 -10.47
CA LYS A 61 -10.72 18.14 -10.87
C LYS A 61 -10.60 18.92 -12.19
N ALA A 62 -9.59 19.77 -12.32
CA ALA A 62 -9.38 20.55 -13.55
C ALA A 62 -9.13 19.65 -14.78
N GLU A 63 -8.48 18.52 -14.60
CA GLU A 63 -8.32 17.54 -15.68
C GLU A 63 -9.64 16.82 -16.01
N LEU A 64 -10.44 16.46 -15.00
CA LEU A 64 -11.78 15.91 -15.22
C LEU A 64 -12.70 16.89 -15.96
N ASP A 65 -12.59 18.19 -15.67
CA ASP A 65 -13.38 19.25 -16.30
C ASP A 65 -13.13 19.37 -17.82
N LYS A 66 -11.97 18.94 -18.30
CA LYS A 66 -11.64 18.91 -19.74
C LYS A 66 -12.46 17.87 -20.52
N TYR A 67 -12.88 16.80 -19.86
CA TYR A 67 -13.54 15.66 -20.52
C TYR A 67 -15.02 15.50 -20.13
N ILE A 68 -15.42 16.06 -19.00
CA ILE A 68 -16.76 15.84 -18.42
C ILE A 68 -17.39 17.18 -18.11
N VAL A 69 -18.53 17.43 -18.74
CA VAL A 69 -19.34 18.63 -18.51
C VAL A 69 -20.27 18.41 -17.33
N GLY A 70 -20.36 19.38 -16.43
CA GLY A 70 -21.21 19.31 -15.24
C GLY A 70 -20.70 18.36 -14.15
N GLN A 71 -21.57 17.97 -13.23
CA GLN A 71 -21.29 17.07 -12.10
C GLN A 71 -20.14 17.54 -11.17
N ASP A 72 -20.07 18.83 -10.90
CA ASP A 72 -18.97 19.44 -10.14
C ASP A 72 -18.79 18.85 -8.74
N GLU A 73 -19.87 18.54 -8.05
CA GLU A 73 -19.81 17.90 -6.71
C GLU A 73 -19.19 16.49 -6.79
N ALA A 74 -19.63 15.66 -7.73
CA ALA A 74 -19.07 14.32 -7.90
C ALA A 74 -17.58 14.37 -8.24
N LYS A 75 -17.16 15.31 -9.10
CA LYS A 75 -15.76 15.53 -9.46
C LYS A 75 -14.92 15.95 -8.26
N LYS A 76 -15.42 16.86 -7.41
CA LYS A 76 -14.73 17.29 -6.19
C LYS A 76 -14.52 16.12 -5.23
N VAL A 77 -15.60 15.39 -4.92
CA VAL A 77 -15.57 14.25 -4.00
C VAL A 77 -14.59 13.17 -4.50
N LEU A 78 -14.66 12.82 -5.78
CA LEU A 78 -13.75 11.85 -6.40
C LEU A 78 -12.30 12.32 -6.34
N SER A 79 -12.03 13.59 -6.66
CA SER A 79 -10.66 14.12 -6.64
C SER A 79 -10.02 14.07 -5.26
N VAL A 80 -10.80 14.41 -4.21
CA VAL A 80 -10.33 14.34 -2.82
C VAL A 80 -10.10 12.88 -2.39
N ALA A 81 -11.03 12.00 -2.72
CA ALA A 81 -10.94 10.59 -2.31
C ALA A 81 -9.76 9.87 -2.97
N VAL A 82 -9.51 10.14 -4.24
CA VAL A 82 -8.33 9.64 -4.96
C VAL A 82 -7.04 10.17 -4.35
N TYR A 83 -6.99 11.46 -4.07
CA TYR A 83 -5.84 12.05 -3.38
C TYR A 83 -5.56 11.37 -2.04
N ASN A 84 -6.57 11.18 -1.20
CA ASN A 84 -6.43 10.52 0.09
C ASN A 84 -6.00 9.06 -0.08
N HIS A 85 -6.52 8.35 -1.08
CA HIS A 85 -6.12 6.98 -1.38
C HIS A 85 -4.62 6.86 -1.69
N TYR A 86 -4.11 7.67 -2.60
CA TYR A 86 -2.69 7.66 -2.95
C TYR A 86 -1.79 8.19 -1.83
N LYS A 87 -2.24 9.21 -1.10
CA LYS A 87 -1.52 9.71 0.07
C LYS A 87 -1.37 8.60 1.13
N ARG A 88 -2.42 7.81 1.35
CA ARG A 88 -2.37 6.66 2.26
C ARG A 88 -1.37 5.60 1.78
N ILE A 89 -1.36 5.27 0.48
CA ILE A 89 -0.41 4.30 -0.09
C ILE A 89 1.03 4.82 0.08
N ASN A 90 1.29 6.07 -0.26
CA ASN A 90 2.61 6.67 -0.12
C ASN A 90 3.07 6.74 1.34
N ASN A 91 2.17 7.07 2.28
CA ASN A 91 2.48 7.06 3.71
C ASN A 91 2.74 5.64 4.23
N ALA A 92 1.95 4.64 3.82
CA ALA A 92 2.17 3.25 4.21
C ALA A 92 3.53 2.72 3.73
N ALA A 93 3.96 3.13 2.53
CA ALA A 93 5.27 2.78 2.00
C ALA A 93 6.43 3.54 2.70
N SER A 94 6.14 4.70 3.28
CA SER A 94 7.10 5.54 4.02
C SER A 94 7.08 5.31 5.53
N ALA A 95 6.24 4.41 6.05
CA ALA A 95 5.98 4.19 7.48
C ALA A 95 7.21 3.75 8.32
N GLY A 96 8.38 3.60 7.70
CA GLY A 96 9.66 3.44 8.41
C GLY A 96 10.43 4.74 8.64
N ARG A 97 10.02 5.87 8.06
CA ARG A 97 10.84 7.10 8.04
C ARG A 97 10.25 8.33 8.74
N ASN A 98 8.95 8.43 8.89
CA ASN A 98 8.32 9.59 9.51
C ASN A 98 7.19 9.16 10.45
N ASN A 99 7.36 9.50 11.72
CA ASN A 99 6.39 9.25 12.80
C ASN A 99 5.29 10.35 12.79
N ASP A 100 4.68 10.60 11.62
CA ASP A 100 3.49 11.44 11.56
C ASP A 100 2.28 10.56 11.87
N ASP A 101 1.75 10.69 13.08
CA ASP A 101 0.60 9.97 13.65
C ASP A 101 -0.75 10.27 12.94
N ILE A 102 -0.74 10.70 11.68
CA ILE A 102 -1.96 10.96 10.93
C ILE A 102 -2.36 9.70 10.18
N GLU A 103 -3.24 8.93 10.77
CA GLU A 103 -3.88 7.79 10.14
C GLU A 103 -4.96 8.25 9.16
N ILE A 104 -4.75 8.01 7.86
CA ILE A 104 -5.74 8.29 6.81
C ILE A 104 -6.60 7.04 6.64
N GLU A 105 -7.86 7.12 7.07
CA GLU A 105 -8.83 6.03 6.94
C GLU A 105 -9.09 5.66 5.48
N LYS A 106 -9.39 4.38 5.24
CA LYS A 106 -9.80 3.89 3.93
C LYS A 106 -11.23 4.34 3.66
N SER A 107 -11.42 5.19 2.66
CA SER A 107 -12.75 5.59 2.19
C SER A 107 -13.18 4.77 0.97
N ASN A 108 -14.43 4.31 0.98
CA ASN A 108 -15.07 3.68 -0.15
C ASN A 108 -16.04 4.67 -0.79
N ILE A 109 -16.11 4.68 -2.13
CA ILE A 109 -17.01 5.59 -2.88
C ILE A 109 -18.04 4.76 -3.61
N LEU A 110 -19.30 5.15 -3.47
CA LEU A 110 -20.41 4.58 -4.20
C LEU A 110 -21.00 5.64 -5.14
N LEU A 111 -20.99 5.35 -6.44
CA LEU A 111 -21.59 6.20 -7.47
C LEU A 111 -23.01 5.71 -7.79
N LEU A 112 -24.02 6.50 -7.43
CA LEU A 112 -25.41 6.21 -7.70
C LEU A 112 -25.98 7.18 -8.75
N GLY A 113 -26.89 6.70 -9.57
CA GLY A 113 -27.56 7.52 -10.58
C GLY A 113 -28.14 6.68 -11.71
N PRO A 114 -29.01 7.26 -12.55
CA PRO A 114 -29.63 6.57 -13.67
C PRO A 114 -28.60 6.12 -14.72
N THR A 115 -29.00 5.19 -15.59
CA THR A 115 -28.18 4.76 -16.72
C THR A 115 -27.92 5.96 -17.65
N GLY A 116 -26.70 6.12 -18.15
CA GLY A 116 -26.33 7.21 -19.03
C GLY A 116 -25.89 8.50 -18.37
N CYS A 117 -25.95 8.64 -17.04
CA CYS A 117 -25.54 9.86 -16.34
C CYS A 117 -24.00 10.05 -16.23
N GLY A 118 -23.19 9.24 -16.89
CA GLY A 118 -21.74 9.40 -16.97
C GLY A 118 -20.91 8.75 -15.87
N LYS A 119 -21.47 7.88 -14.98
CA LYS A 119 -20.71 7.20 -13.93
C LYS A 119 -19.48 6.46 -14.44
N THR A 120 -19.65 5.66 -15.48
CA THR A 120 -18.56 4.90 -16.11
C THR A 120 -17.57 5.83 -16.82
N LEU A 121 -18.03 6.93 -17.42
CA LEU A 121 -17.15 7.91 -18.03
C LEU A 121 -16.26 8.58 -17.01
N LEU A 122 -16.80 8.98 -15.85
CA LEU A 122 -16.03 9.50 -14.71
C LEU A 122 -14.93 8.53 -14.29
N ALA A 123 -15.28 7.26 -14.04
CA ALA A 123 -14.31 6.25 -13.62
C ALA A 123 -13.20 6.03 -14.67
N ARG A 124 -13.57 5.89 -15.95
CA ARG A 124 -12.59 5.70 -17.03
C ARG A 124 -11.68 6.91 -17.23
N THR A 125 -12.22 8.11 -17.14
CA THR A 125 -11.42 9.33 -17.29
C THR A 125 -10.45 9.45 -16.13
N LEU A 126 -10.90 9.14 -14.92
CA LEU A 126 -10.05 9.14 -13.72
C LEU A 126 -8.91 8.11 -13.86
N ALA A 127 -9.21 6.89 -14.30
CA ALA A 127 -8.19 5.87 -14.55
C ALA A 127 -7.13 6.33 -15.56
N LYS A 128 -7.55 7.03 -16.65
CA LYS A 128 -6.61 7.62 -17.61
C LYS A 128 -5.73 8.71 -17.02
N ILE A 129 -6.30 9.60 -16.19
CA ILE A 129 -5.56 10.70 -15.54
C ILE A 129 -4.50 10.15 -14.58
N LEU A 130 -4.81 9.04 -13.94
CA LEU A 130 -3.95 8.37 -12.95
C LEU A 130 -3.01 7.33 -13.59
N ASN A 131 -3.17 7.06 -14.87
CA ASN A 131 -2.43 6.04 -15.61
C ASN A 131 -2.50 4.64 -14.95
N VAL A 132 -3.70 4.27 -14.50
CA VAL A 132 -4.01 2.94 -13.94
C VAL A 132 -4.96 2.17 -14.85
N PRO A 133 -4.88 0.80 -14.85
CA PRO A 133 -5.74 -0.05 -15.66
C PRO A 133 -7.22 0.04 -15.30
#